data_04662a9e22f8ac006b5b9a4c4259add5
#
_entry.id   04662a9e22f8ac006b5b9a4c4259add5
#
_cell.length_a   1.000
_cell.length_b   1.000
_cell.length_c   1.000
_cell.angle_alpha   90.00
_cell.angle_beta   90.00
_cell.angle_gamma   90.00
#
_symmetry.space_group_name_H-M   'P 1'
#
loop_
_entity.id
_entity.type
_entity.pdbx_description
1 polymer ?
#
loop_
_entity_poly.entity_id
_entity_poly.type
_entity_poly.pdbx_seq_one_letter_code
_entity_poly.pdbx_strand_id
1 'polypeptide(L)'
;MTRLSRVAVLVAAAGGAWAQTWCGKNYMEGSPIVPPGGEFPVPATSSSPLLAFRCAPAIKPYLAEDVLTPAGILIDTTITNSEIASTAPISIPKEGPLGAVLVTVEVDGEILTAGLVPLNTTKFELPFSLLGLAPKKDTYDVSCTAAYQPIGAKLETFTTTGSLSYLPNPTDGSSVVKMDAKTGALLAKPATGKGGAYETVLPVGFYTAFGGYIASNLSLIDEAKEQGYTIIHPIPDYSNLTQLQEVIQRMEEVGMYLMYDMRWTYMNDTAVTEQVNMVKNSPALLLWYTGDEPDGTSDPLNATTHAYDLIYELDGYHPVSLCLNCYDYYWSDYSAGADIVLQDTYMISNNNTWSVEWNTACTDDYGCCGCDDCKGVFEDISDRMDQFAYRLWVNGWDRSKAVWTVPQGFGGSEYWPRTPTGQEFIVQSVLGINHGGMGVVSWDAPTTDDIWAYGSMLAQSSATLKEYIMSDAATFQHVFSNQIDIGLWTVGSKTLVLATNLNYAEETFDLASVPGLRTAPATQVLSSGASLSGSVISFTSVGSGGFILG
;
A
#
# COMPACT_ATOMS: atom_id res chain seq x y z
N MET A 1 -28.09 9.02 -26.83
CA MET A 1 -27.48 10.28 -26.30
C MET A 1 -28.36 10.79 -25.18
N THR A 2 -28.18 10.31 -24.01
CA THR A 2 -28.91 10.75 -22.80
C THR A 2 -27.84 11.15 -21.80
N ARG A 3 -27.77 12.45 -21.54
CA ARG A 3 -26.86 13.04 -20.54
C ARG A 3 -27.26 12.50 -19.16
N LEU A 4 -26.44 11.67 -18.57
CA LEU A 4 -26.49 11.38 -17.14
C LEU A 4 -25.99 12.62 -16.41
N SER A 5 -26.92 13.41 -15.86
CA SER A 5 -26.59 14.48 -14.94
C SER A 5 -26.06 13.85 -13.66
N ARG A 6 -24.78 14.00 -13.40
CA ARG A 6 -24.20 13.71 -12.08
C ARG A 6 -24.81 14.73 -11.10
N VAL A 7 -25.57 14.24 -10.15
CA VAL A 7 -26.09 15.02 -9.04
C VAL A 7 -24.94 15.18 -8.05
N ALA A 8 -24.29 16.32 -8.07
CA ALA A 8 -23.51 16.77 -6.94
C ALA A 8 -24.50 17.00 -5.79
N VAL A 9 -24.44 16.19 -4.75
CA VAL A 9 -25.20 16.40 -3.52
C VAL A 9 -24.51 17.53 -2.76
N LEU A 10 -24.90 18.76 -3.07
CA LEU A 10 -24.65 19.92 -2.21
C LEU A 10 -25.50 19.75 -0.95
N VAL A 11 -24.90 19.27 0.14
CA VAL A 11 -25.47 19.38 1.47
C VAL A 11 -25.34 20.85 1.91
N ALA A 12 -26.33 21.66 1.62
CA ALA A 12 -26.43 22.99 2.19
C ALA A 12 -26.85 22.88 3.66
N ALA A 13 -25.88 22.79 4.56
CA ALA A 13 -26.10 23.07 5.98
C ALA A 13 -26.08 24.58 6.19
N ALA A 14 -27.23 25.14 6.54
CA ALA A 14 -27.33 26.54 6.96
C ALA A 14 -26.65 26.73 8.32
N GLY A 15 -25.65 27.62 8.40
CA GLY A 15 -25.15 28.12 9.67
C GLY A 15 -23.63 28.22 9.77
N GLY A 16 -23.07 29.36 9.34
CA GLY A 16 -21.65 29.70 9.45
C GLY A 16 -20.90 29.36 8.16
N ALA A 17 -20.33 30.38 7.53
CA ALA A 17 -19.40 30.18 6.42
C ALA A 17 -18.12 29.56 7.00
N TRP A 18 -18.07 28.25 7.14
CA TRP A 18 -16.82 27.54 7.29
C TRP A 18 -16.13 27.63 5.94
N ALA A 19 -14.92 28.16 5.92
CA ALA A 19 -14.10 28.11 4.72
C ALA A 19 -13.97 26.63 4.33
N GLN A 20 -14.44 26.26 3.15
CA GLN A 20 -14.27 24.91 2.64
C GLN A 20 -12.78 24.71 2.37
N THR A 21 -12.19 23.69 2.97
CA THR A 21 -10.75 23.40 2.86
C THR A 21 -10.55 21.99 2.32
N TRP A 22 -9.39 21.80 1.71
CA TRP A 22 -8.88 20.49 1.29
C TRP A 22 -7.39 20.43 1.62
N CYS A 23 -6.93 19.37 2.26
CA CYS A 23 -5.56 19.27 2.74
C CYS A 23 -5.12 20.47 3.61
N GLY A 24 -6.04 21.04 4.39
CA GLY A 24 -5.76 22.26 5.16
C GLY A 24 -5.64 23.54 4.36
N LYS A 25 -5.91 23.53 3.05
CA LYS A 25 -5.85 24.70 2.16
C LYS A 25 -7.25 25.19 1.82
N ASN A 26 -7.42 26.52 1.71
CA ASN A 26 -8.69 27.12 1.27
C ASN A 26 -8.87 26.96 -0.26
N TYR A 27 -10.12 26.78 -0.71
CA TYR A 27 -10.41 26.70 -2.14
C TYR A 27 -10.32 28.04 -2.87
N MET A 28 -10.53 29.16 -2.17
CA MET A 28 -10.66 30.47 -2.82
C MET A 28 -9.71 31.49 -2.21
N GLU A 29 -9.05 32.25 -3.10
CA GLU A 29 -8.30 33.46 -2.72
C GLU A 29 -9.19 34.44 -1.96
N GLY A 30 -8.65 35.08 -0.91
CA GLY A 30 -9.37 36.01 -0.05
C GLY A 30 -10.09 35.34 1.12
N SER A 31 -10.21 34.04 1.18
CA SER A 31 -10.62 33.31 2.40
C SER A 31 -9.53 33.42 3.47
N PRO A 32 -9.87 33.34 4.76
CA PRO A 32 -8.85 33.28 5.81
C PRO A 32 -7.92 32.08 5.58
N ILE A 33 -6.60 32.31 5.61
CA ILE A 33 -5.61 31.23 5.55
C ILE A 33 -5.84 30.29 6.73
N VAL A 34 -5.85 28.98 6.47
CA VAL A 34 -5.92 27.97 7.52
C VAL A 34 -4.63 28.06 8.34
N PRO A 35 -4.71 28.03 9.68
CA PRO A 35 -3.51 28.01 10.50
C PRO A 35 -2.58 26.87 10.08
N PRO A 36 -1.25 27.10 10.00
CA PRO A 36 -0.29 26.05 9.67
C PRO A 36 -0.37 24.91 10.68
N GLY A 37 -0.22 23.68 10.21
CA GLY A 37 -0.25 22.49 11.05
C GLY A 37 -0.48 21.24 10.21
N GLY A 38 -0.17 20.11 10.82
CA GLY A 38 -0.37 18.81 10.19
C GLY A 38 0.82 18.32 9.37
N GLU A 39 1.84 19.15 9.16
CA GLU A 39 3.04 18.74 8.44
C GLU A 39 3.77 17.62 9.22
N PHE A 40 4.29 16.64 8.47
CA PHE A 40 5.04 15.54 9.05
C PHE A 40 6.37 16.07 9.65
N PRO A 41 6.65 15.79 10.93
CA PRO A 41 7.85 16.31 11.56
C PRO A 41 9.10 15.67 10.97
N VAL A 42 10.00 16.49 10.44
CA VAL A 42 11.31 16.02 9.99
C VAL A 42 12.13 15.59 11.21
N PRO A 43 12.61 14.33 11.29
CA PRO A 43 13.38 13.86 12.42
C PRO A 43 14.66 14.68 12.63
N ALA A 44 14.97 15.00 13.88
CA ALA A 44 16.24 15.64 14.22
C ALA A 44 17.42 14.72 13.89
N THR A 45 18.59 15.32 13.69
CA THR A 45 19.83 14.58 13.41
C THR A 45 20.69 14.53 14.64
N SER A 46 20.98 13.33 15.15
CA SER A 46 21.95 13.11 16.23
C SER A 46 23.39 13.25 15.72
N SER A 47 24.23 13.83 16.54
CA SER A 47 25.69 13.87 16.30
C SER A 47 26.39 12.53 16.58
N SER A 48 25.71 11.59 17.21
CA SER A 48 26.20 10.25 17.56
C SER A 48 25.34 9.19 16.88
N PRO A 49 25.92 8.01 16.57
CA PRO A 49 25.15 6.90 16.03
C PRO A 49 24.00 6.49 16.96
N LEU A 50 22.85 6.20 16.38
CA LEU A 50 21.68 5.65 17.03
C LEU A 50 21.41 4.24 16.50
N LEU A 51 20.95 3.35 17.38
CA LEU A 51 20.37 2.07 17.00
C LEU A 51 18.85 2.23 16.90
N ALA A 52 18.27 2.05 15.72
CA ALA A 52 16.85 1.82 15.54
C ALA A 52 16.57 0.32 15.77
N PHE A 53 16.17 -0.01 17.01
CA PHE A 53 15.88 -1.39 17.38
C PHE A 53 14.38 -1.64 17.32
N ARG A 54 13.97 -2.54 16.41
CA ARG A 54 12.55 -2.87 16.18
C ARG A 54 12.34 -4.36 16.12
N CYS A 55 11.15 -4.82 16.53
CA CYS A 55 10.73 -6.18 16.36
C CYS A 55 9.25 -6.26 15.95
N ALA A 56 8.92 -7.19 15.08
CA ALA A 56 7.57 -7.45 14.63
C ALA A 56 7.40 -8.93 14.26
N PRO A 57 6.20 -9.52 14.45
CA PRO A 57 5.90 -10.83 13.89
C PRO A 57 6.07 -10.84 12.37
N ALA A 58 6.61 -11.94 11.82
CA ALA A 58 6.80 -12.07 10.38
C ALA A 58 5.46 -12.15 9.61
N ILE A 59 4.42 -12.67 10.26
CA ILE A 59 3.07 -12.83 9.70
C ILE A 59 2.02 -12.26 10.67
N LYS A 60 1.03 -11.56 10.15
CA LYS A 60 -0.15 -11.06 10.87
C LYS A 60 -1.43 -11.41 10.12
N PRO A 61 -2.38 -12.16 10.71
CA PRO A 61 -2.24 -12.97 11.91
C PRO A 61 -1.60 -14.35 11.65
N TYR A 62 -1.06 -14.98 12.68
CA TYR A 62 -0.92 -16.42 12.73
C TYR A 62 -2.27 -17.06 13.13
N LEU A 63 -2.51 -18.29 12.70
CA LEU A 63 -3.72 -19.05 13.01
C LEU A 63 -3.42 -20.33 13.78
N ALA A 64 -4.42 -20.88 14.46
CA ALA A 64 -4.28 -22.16 15.15
C ALA A 64 -3.78 -23.29 14.22
N GLU A 65 -4.11 -23.26 12.93
CA GLU A 65 -3.61 -24.20 11.92
C GLU A 65 -2.09 -24.06 11.65
N ASP A 66 -1.49 -22.91 11.97
CA ASP A 66 -0.06 -22.67 11.79
C ASP A 66 0.80 -23.26 12.93
N VAL A 67 0.22 -23.89 13.94
CA VAL A 67 0.90 -24.35 15.16
C VAL A 67 2.13 -25.24 14.91
N LEU A 68 2.15 -25.98 13.81
CA LEU A 68 3.26 -26.85 13.40
C LEU A 68 4.20 -26.20 12.37
N THR A 69 3.88 -25.00 11.90
CA THR A 69 4.70 -24.23 10.97
C THR A 69 5.66 -23.33 11.78
N PRO A 70 6.93 -23.24 11.40
CA PRO A 70 7.82 -22.25 12.03
C PRO A 70 7.23 -20.84 11.90
N ALA A 71 7.11 -20.16 13.04
CA ALA A 71 6.77 -18.76 13.09
C ALA A 71 8.05 -17.92 13.29
N GLY A 72 8.01 -16.63 12.96
CA GLY A 72 9.18 -15.76 13.03
C GLY A 72 8.87 -14.40 13.67
N ILE A 73 9.89 -13.85 14.35
CA ILE A 73 9.95 -12.44 14.72
C ILE A 73 11.04 -11.79 13.89
N LEU A 74 10.69 -10.74 13.16
CA LEU A 74 11.63 -9.92 12.41
C LEU A 74 12.28 -8.91 13.35
N ILE A 75 13.59 -8.80 13.26
CA ILE A 75 14.41 -7.87 14.03
C ILE A 75 15.11 -6.92 13.07
N ASP A 76 14.96 -5.62 13.33
CA ASP A 76 15.74 -4.56 12.70
C ASP A 76 16.74 -3.97 13.71
N THR A 77 17.96 -3.78 13.27
CA THR A 77 19.08 -3.23 14.06
C THR A 77 19.81 -2.12 13.29
N THR A 78 19.04 -1.29 12.59
CA THR A 78 19.58 -0.25 11.71
C THR A 78 20.36 0.79 12.49
N ILE A 79 21.57 1.11 12.03
CA ILE A 79 22.36 2.24 12.54
C ILE A 79 22.02 3.48 11.72
N THR A 80 21.61 4.53 12.42
CA THR A 80 21.20 5.81 11.81
C THR A 80 21.68 6.99 12.64
N ASN A 81 21.64 8.19 12.06
CA ASN A 81 21.78 9.44 12.80
C ASN A 81 20.43 10.20 12.91
N SER A 82 19.36 9.69 12.31
CA SER A 82 18.02 10.29 12.41
C SER A 82 17.32 9.84 13.68
N GLU A 83 16.77 10.79 14.43
CA GLU A 83 16.00 10.54 15.67
C GLU A 83 14.58 10.08 15.33
N ILE A 84 14.47 8.85 14.83
CA ILE A 84 13.20 8.20 14.46
C ILE A 84 12.66 7.35 15.60
N ALA A 85 11.46 6.80 15.42
CA ALA A 85 10.86 5.92 16.42
C ALA A 85 11.77 4.73 16.78
N SER A 86 11.82 4.39 18.07
CA SER A 86 12.61 3.28 18.62
C SER A 86 14.14 3.44 18.47
N THR A 87 14.65 4.67 18.40
CA THR A 87 16.11 4.92 18.39
C THR A 87 16.67 5.21 19.75
N ALA A 88 17.90 4.73 20.00
CA ALA A 88 18.69 5.06 21.18
C ALA A 88 20.18 5.13 20.83
N PRO A 89 20.98 5.97 21.55
CA PRO A 89 22.42 6.08 21.33
C PRO A 89 23.13 4.73 21.48
N ILE A 90 24.04 4.42 20.57
CA ILE A 90 24.85 3.19 20.59
C ILE A 90 26.33 3.50 20.40
N SER A 91 27.19 2.81 21.13
CA SER A 91 28.64 2.89 20.98
C SER A 91 29.14 1.89 19.95
N ILE A 92 29.41 2.34 18.73
CA ILE A 92 29.97 1.48 17.68
C ILE A 92 31.48 1.67 17.53
N PRO A 93 32.23 0.63 17.09
CA PRO A 93 33.65 0.76 16.84
C PRO A 93 33.91 1.76 15.70
N LYS A 94 34.99 2.55 15.83
CA LYS A 94 35.40 3.49 14.76
C LYS A 94 35.91 2.77 13.53
N GLU A 95 36.46 1.59 13.70
CA GLU A 95 37.02 0.75 12.64
C GLU A 95 36.68 -0.73 12.91
N GLY A 96 36.55 -1.50 11.86
CA GLY A 96 36.25 -2.93 11.93
C GLY A 96 34.75 -3.26 11.89
N PRO A 97 34.38 -4.53 12.12
CA PRO A 97 32.99 -4.97 12.05
C PRO A 97 32.15 -4.42 13.20
N LEU A 98 30.90 -4.07 12.91
CA LEU A 98 29.96 -3.56 13.91
C LEU A 98 29.62 -4.56 15.03
N GLY A 99 29.72 -5.87 14.73
CA GLY A 99 29.35 -6.96 15.66
C GLY A 99 27.86 -7.30 15.59
N ALA A 100 27.38 -7.89 16.68
CA ALA A 100 25.99 -8.34 16.80
C ALA A 100 25.44 -8.02 18.19
N VAL A 101 24.13 -7.93 18.31
CA VAL A 101 23.39 -7.85 19.57
C VAL A 101 22.80 -9.21 19.90
N LEU A 102 22.75 -9.55 21.18
CA LEU A 102 21.95 -10.67 21.66
C LEU A 102 20.52 -10.19 21.87
N VAL A 103 19.61 -10.69 21.08
CA VAL A 103 18.18 -10.34 21.17
C VAL A 103 17.46 -11.44 21.94
N THR A 104 16.61 -11.04 22.90
CA THR A 104 15.66 -11.89 23.61
C THR A 104 14.27 -11.36 23.35
N VAL A 105 13.36 -12.23 22.96
CA VAL A 105 11.94 -11.92 22.70
C VAL A 105 11.10 -12.65 23.74
N GLU A 106 10.24 -11.91 24.42
CA GLU A 106 9.37 -12.43 25.49
C GLU A 106 7.91 -12.14 25.18
N VAL A 107 7.04 -13.06 25.59
CA VAL A 107 5.58 -12.93 25.58
C VAL A 107 5.07 -13.38 26.95
N ASP A 108 4.24 -12.55 27.60
CA ASP A 108 3.69 -12.81 28.93
C ASP A 108 4.79 -13.12 29.99
N GLY A 109 6.00 -12.58 29.81
CA GLY A 109 7.16 -12.76 30.71
C GLY A 109 7.94 -14.09 30.48
N GLU A 110 7.56 -14.88 29.49
CA GLU A 110 8.26 -16.10 29.10
C GLU A 110 9.06 -15.86 27.81
N ILE A 111 10.27 -16.42 27.74
CA ILE A 111 11.12 -16.30 26.56
C ILE A 111 10.51 -17.09 25.39
N LEU A 112 10.12 -16.37 24.35
CA LEU A 112 9.61 -16.95 23.11
C LEU A 112 10.76 -17.44 22.21
N THR A 113 11.79 -16.60 22.04
CA THR A 113 13.00 -16.92 21.27
C THR A 113 14.16 -16.01 21.65
N ALA A 114 15.38 -16.42 21.34
CA ALA A 114 16.57 -15.58 21.48
C ALA A 114 17.63 -15.92 20.44
N GLY A 115 18.42 -14.95 20.03
CA GLY A 115 19.49 -15.15 19.05
C GLY A 115 20.41 -13.97 18.87
N LEU A 116 21.55 -14.22 18.21
CA LEU A 116 22.49 -13.17 17.81
C LEU A 116 22.03 -12.55 16.47
N VAL A 117 21.85 -11.24 16.48
CA VAL A 117 21.44 -10.47 15.30
C VAL A 117 22.57 -9.49 14.94
N PRO A 118 23.12 -9.55 13.71
CA PRO A 118 24.14 -8.60 13.28
C PRO A 118 23.63 -7.16 13.37
N LEU A 119 24.47 -6.23 13.80
CA LEU A 119 24.14 -4.79 13.73
C LEU A 119 24.05 -4.32 12.27
N ASN A 120 23.22 -3.32 12.05
CA ASN A 120 22.92 -2.71 10.76
C ASN A 120 22.29 -3.69 9.74
N THR A 121 21.39 -4.56 10.25
CA THR A 121 20.56 -5.46 9.42
C THR A 121 19.09 -5.11 9.57
N THR A 122 18.31 -5.47 8.56
CA THR A 122 16.86 -5.36 8.55
C THR A 122 16.24 -6.72 8.27
N LYS A 123 15.04 -6.95 8.78
CA LYS A 123 14.25 -8.18 8.54
C LYS A 123 14.97 -9.47 8.94
N PHE A 124 15.87 -9.41 9.93
CA PHE A 124 16.53 -10.61 10.45
C PHE A 124 15.51 -11.43 11.23
N GLU A 125 15.25 -12.64 10.78
CA GLU A 125 14.20 -13.47 11.37
C GLU A 125 14.77 -14.37 12.47
N LEU A 126 14.16 -14.28 13.67
CA LEU A 126 14.34 -15.22 14.76
C LEU A 126 13.14 -16.19 14.77
N PRO A 127 13.36 -17.49 14.50
CA PRO A 127 12.27 -18.45 14.50
C PRO A 127 11.78 -18.75 15.91
N PHE A 128 10.48 -19.04 16.04
CA PHE A 128 9.88 -19.52 17.28
C PHE A 128 8.75 -20.52 17.01
N SER A 129 8.22 -21.12 18.07
CA SER A 129 7.12 -22.10 18.00
C SER A 129 5.86 -21.56 18.65
N LEU A 130 4.73 -21.70 17.96
CA LEU A 130 3.40 -21.36 18.49
C LEU A 130 2.87 -22.38 19.53
N LEU A 131 3.51 -23.55 19.67
CA LEU A 131 3.05 -24.63 20.56
C LEU A 131 2.89 -24.22 22.04
N GLY A 132 3.63 -23.21 22.50
CA GLY A 132 3.55 -22.67 23.86
C GLY A 132 2.46 -21.62 24.08
N LEU A 133 1.79 -21.18 23.00
CA LEU A 133 0.77 -20.13 23.02
C LEU A 133 -0.62 -20.71 22.73
N ALA A 134 -1.66 -20.09 23.30
CA ALA A 134 -3.04 -20.43 23.00
C ALA A 134 -3.63 -19.45 21.98
N PRO A 135 -4.29 -19.91 20.91
CA PRO A 135 -4.95 -18.98 20.00
C PRO A 135 -6.07 -18.21 20.73
N LYS A 136 -6.08 -16.88 20.59
CA LYS A 136 -7.05 -15.99 21.21
C LYS A 136 -7.29 -14.76 20.33
N LYS A 137 -8.43 -14.06 20.51
CA LYS A 137 -8.73 -12.84 19.76
C LYS A 137 -7.84 -11.66 20.16
N ASP A 138 -7.55 -11.53 21.45
CA ASP A 138 -6.65 -10.51 21.95
C ASP A 138 -5.22 -10.79 21.49
N THR A 139 -4.50 -9.75 21.13
CA THR A 139 -3.08 -9.87 20.79
C THR A 139 -2.22 -10.21 22.02
N TYR A 140 -1.09 -10.81 21.77
CA TYR A 140 -0.02 -10.97 22.77
C TYR A 140 0.90 -9.77 22.72
N ASP A 141 1.24 -9.21 23.88
CA ASP A 141 2.28 -8.20 24.01
C ASP A 141 3.65 -8.87 23.83
N VAL A 142 4.41 -8.40 22.86
CA VAL A 142 5.77 -8.86 22.59
C VAL A 142 6.75 -7.85 23.13
N SER A 143 7.66 -8.29 24.01
CA SER A 143 8.77 -7.48 24.50
C SER A 143 10.08 -7.97 23.91
N CYS A 144 10.84 -7.08 23.29
CA CYS A 144 12.14 -7.40 22.70
C CYS A 144 13.25 -6.63 23.41
N THR A 145 14.28 -7.33 23.84
CA THR A 145 15.47 -6.75 24.48
C THR A 145 16.70 -7.12 23.67
N ALA A 146 17.52 -6.13 23.30
CA ALA A 146 18.81 -6.32 22.65
C ALA A 146 19.94 -5.93 23.61
N ALA A 147 20.90 -6.84 23.81
CA ALA A 147 22.10 -6.60 24.60
C ALA A 147 23.33 -6.51 23.70
N TYR A 148 24.05 -5.41 23.77
CA TYR A 148 25.26 -5.13 23.00
C TYR A 148 26.46 -4.91 23.91
N GLN A 149 27.53 -5.64 23.66
CA GLN A 149 28.78 -5.52 24.41
C GLN A 149 29.91 -5.07 23.48
N PRO A 150 30.16 -3.77 23.32
CA PRO A 150 31.31 -3.28 22.57
C PRO A 150 32.62 -3.71 23.25
N ILE A 151 33.67 -3.99 22.47
CA ILE A 151 34.98 -4.36 23.01
C ILE A 151 35.52 -3.23 23.91
N GLY A 152 35.75 -3.54 25.18
CA GLY A 152 36.30 -2.59 26.14
C GLY A 152 35.32 -1.52 26.68
N ALA A 153 34.04 -1.64 26.33
CA ALA A 153 32.98 -0.75 26.82
C ALA A 153 31.98 -1.46 27.76
N LYS A 154 31.06 -0.69 28.32
CA LYS A 154 29.97 -1.25 29.13
C LYS A 154 28.93 -1.94 28.26
N LEU A 155 28.22 -2.89 28.87
CA LEU A 155 27.02 -3.49 28.27
C LEU A 155 25.97 -2.39 28.04
N GLU A 156 25.44 -2.33 26.83
CA GLU A 156 24.32 -1.48 26.43
C GLU A 156 23.08 -2.36 26.20
N THR A 157 21.93 -1.86 26.61
CA THR A 157 20.65 -2.58 26.49
C THR A 157 19.62 -1.70 25.81
N PHE A 158 18.92 -2.25 24.85
CA PHE A 158 17.88 -1.61 24.07
C PHE A 158 16.60 -2.41 24.20
N THR A 159 15.46 -1.74 24.26
CA THR A 159 14.15 -2.39 24.38
C THR A 159 13.18 -1.80 23.38
N THR A 160 12.31 -2.65 22.86
CA THR A 160 11.17 -2.26 22.03
C THR A 160 10.01 -3.24 22.28
N THR A 161 8.82 -2.84 21.89
CA THR A 161 7.62 -3.68 22.03
C THR A 161 6.93 -3.85 20.67
N GLY A 162 6.15 -4.90 20.55
CA GLY A 162 5.30 -5.20 19.40
C GLY A 162 4.07 -5.97 19.85
N SER A 163 3.26 -6.40 18.93
CA SER A 163 2.08 -7.24 19.19
C SER A 163 2.06 -8.47 18.28
N LEU A 164 1.71 -9.62 18.83
CA LEU A 164 1.56 -10.87 18.09
C LEU A 164 0.08 -11.27 18.05
N SER A 165 -0.49 -11.31 16.87
CA SER A 165 -1.83 -11.83 16.62
C SER A 165 -1.76 -13.31 16.32
N TYR A 166 -2.32 -14.15 17.25
CA TYR A 166 -2.43 -15.59 17.07
C TYR A 166 -3.86 -16.02 17.33
N LEU A 167 -4.63 -16.16 16.24
CA LEU A 167 -6.07 -16.31 16.26
C LEU A 167 -6.51 -17.77 16.21
N PRO A 168 -7.68 -18.13 16.76
CA PRO A 168 -8.37 -19.36 16.42
C PRO A 168 -8.58 -19.46 14.90
N ASN A 169 -8.68 -20.67 14.37
CA ASN A 169 -9.13 -20.81 12.99
C ASN A 169 -10.54 -20.22 12.85
N PRO A 170 -10.85 -19.53 11.73
CA PRO A 170 -12.21 -19.07 11.50
C PRO A 170 -13.18 -20.27 11.43
N THR A 171 -14.42 -20.04 11.79
CA THR A 171 -15.48 -21.04 11.63
C THR A 171 -16.02 -21.01 10.22
N ASP A 172 -16.35 -22.18 9.67
CA ASP A 172 -17.20 -22.38 8.50
C ASP A 172 -16.78 -21.73 7.17
N GLY A 173 -15.49 -21.81 6.81
CA GLY A 173 -15.03 -21.47 5.47
C GLY A 173 -14.86 -19.96 5.22
N SER A 174 -14.93 -19.14 6.26
CA SER A 174 -14.58 -17.72 6.19
C SER A 174 -13.14 -17.52 5.73
N SER A 175 -12.87 -16.45 5.00
CA SER A 175 -11.53 -16.08 4.60
C SER A 175 -10.69 -15.56 5.77
N VAL A 176 -9.39 -15.65 5.59
CA VAL A 176 -8.38 -14.97 6.41
C VAL A 176 -7.35 -14.43 5.45
N VAL A 177 -6.93 -13.21 5.67
CA VAL A 177 -5.85 -12.59 4.92
C VAL A 177 -4.68 -12.33 5.85
N LYS A 178 -3.54 -12.91 5.53
CA LYS A 178 -2.31 -12.72 6.30
C LYS A 178 -1.46 -11.65 5.62
N MET A 179 -0.86 -10.78 6.42
CA MET A 179 0.16 -9.84 5.95
C MET A 179 1.55 -10.41 6.23
N ASP A 180 2.40 -10.42 5.23
CA ASP A 180 3.82 -10.74 5.38
C ASP A 180 4.60 -9.45 5.67
N ALA A 181 5.13 -9.33 6.87
CA ALA A 181 5.89 -8.16 7.32
C ALA A 181 7.26 -8.01 6.64
N LYS A 182 7.78 -9.05 5.96
CA LYS A 182 9.01 -8.95 5.18
C LYS A 182 8.81 -8.19 3.88
N THR A 183 7.70 -8.46 3.21
CA THR A 183 7.44 -7.95 1.85
C THR A 183 6.36 -6.89 1.82
N GLY A 184 5.41 -6.90 2.77
CA GLY A 184 4.18 -6.12 2.75
C GLY A 184 3.07 -6.79 1.93
N ALA A 185 3.31 -8.01 1.42
CA ALA A 185 2.37 -8.75 0.61
C ALA A 185 1.20 -9.29 1.43
N LEU A 186 0.04 -9.40 0.79
CA LEU A 186 -1.09 -10.15 1.31
C LEU A 186 -1.01 -11.61 0.87
N LEU A 187 -1.33 -12.52 1.80
CA LEU A 187 -1.50 -13.94 1.53
C LEU A 187 -2.95 -14.31 1.79
N ALA A 188 -3.61 -14.89 0.81
CA ALA A 188 -4.99 -15.32 0.90
C ALA A 188 -5.20 -16.69 0.28
N LYS A 189 -6.22 -17.42 0.74
CA LYS A 189 -6.75 -18.60 0.06
C LYS A 189 -7.63 -18.13 -1.12
N PRO A 190 -7.87 -18.98 -2.14
CA PRO A 190 -8.73 -18.60 -3.26
C PRO A 190 -10.09 -18.05 -2.83
N ALA A 191 -10.50 -16.93 -3.43
CA ALA A 191 -11.74 -16.21 -3.10
C ALA A 191 -13.03 -17.03 -3.32
N THR A 192 -12.93 -18.21 -3.93
CA THR A 192 -14.08 -19.13 -4.12
C THR A 192 -14.52 -19.85 -2.85
N GLY A 193 -13.76 -19.77 -1.75
CA GLY A 193 -14.05 -20.50 -0.52
C GLY A 193 -13.97 -22.03 -0.60
N LYS A 194 -13.49 -22.59 -1.72
CA LYS A 194 -13.34 -24.04 -1.94
C LYS A 194 -12.08 -24.64 -1.32
N GLY A 195 -11.43 -23.90 -0.43
CA GLY A 195 -10.14 -24.27 0.15
C GLY A 195 -8.97 -23.96 -0.79
N GLY A 196 -7.77 -24.36 -0.38
CA GLY A 196 -6.51 -24.13 -1.08
C GLY A 196 -5.41 -23.70 -0.12
N ALA A 197 -4.21 -23.50 -0.63
CA ALA A 197 -3.08 -22.93 0.11
C ALA A 197 -3.21 -21.40 0.20
N TYR A 198 -2.53 -20.81 1.18
CA TYR A 198 -2.27 -19.37 1.16
C TYR A 198 -1.25 -19.07 0.06
N GLU A 199 -1.58 -18.12 -0.79
CA GLU A 199 -0.72 -17.62 -1.85
C GLU A 199 -0.62 -16.11 -1.77
N THR A 200 0.49 -15.55 -2.20
CA THR A 200 0.64 -14.10 -2.35
C THR A 200 -0.35 -13.59 -3.40
N VAL A 201 -0.98 -12.48 -3.10
CA VAL A 201 -1.91 -11.79 -4.00
C VAL A 201 -1.29 -10.45 -4.38
N LEU A 202 -1.03 -10.23 -5.67
CA LEU A 202 -0.78 -8.90 -6.22
C LEU A 202 -2.11 -8.35 -6.72
N PRO A 203 -2.78 -7.48 -5.96
CA PRO A 203 -4.07 -6.93 -6.36
C PRO A 203 -3.89 -5.99 -7.55
N VAL A 204 -4.68 -6.24 -8.62
CA VAL A 204 -4.80 -5.37 -9.78
C VAL A 204 -6.28 -5.26 -10.10
N GLY A 205 -6.84 -4.06 -10.01
CA GLY A 205 -8.26 -3.84 -10.23
C GLY A 205 -8.67 -2.37 -10.16
N PHE A 206 -9.95 -2.14 -9.94
CA PHE A 206 -10.55 -0.81 -9.95
C PHE A 206 -11.51 -0.60 -8.78
N TYR A 207 -11.57 0.62 -8.30
CA TYR A 207 -12.77 1.19 -7.73
C TYR A 207 -13.85 1.13 -8.81
N THR A 208 -14.98 0.52 -8.50
CA THR A 208 -15.97 0.15 -9.52
C THR A 208 -17.34 0.66 -9.15
N ALA A 209 -17.97 1.42 -10.02
CA ALA A 209 -19.32 1.93 -9.81
C ALA A 209 -20.28 0.77 -9.50
N PHE A 210 -21.04 0.88 -8.40
CA PHE A 210 -21.95 -0.15 -7.97
C PHE A 210 -23.32 -0.01 -8.65
N GLY A 211 -24.07 1.03 -8.27
CA GLY A 211 -25.39 1.30 -8.81
C GLY A 211 -25.37 1.63 -10.29
N GLY A 212 -26.23 1.00 -11.09
CA GLY A 212 -26.30 1.22 -12.53
C GLY A 212 -25.15 0.59 -13.35
N TYR A 213 -24.20 -0.08 -12.70
CA TYR A 213 -23.07 -0.76 -13.35
C TYR A 213 -22.98 -2.22 -12.87
N ILE A 214 -22.08 -2.62 -11.97
CA ILE A 214 -21.91 -4.03 -11.59
C ILE A 214 -23.16 -4.64 -10.93
N ALA A 215 -23.89 -3.89 -10.12
CA ALA A 215 -25.12 -4.35 -9.50
C ALA A 215 -26.28 -4.55 -10.50
N SER A 216 -26.19 -3.91 -11.69
CA SER A 216 -27.18 -4.05 -12.74
C SER A 216 -26.80 -5.12 -13.77
N ASN A 217 -25.54 -5.51 -13.81
CA ASN A 217 -25.02 -6.50 -14.75
C ASN A 217 -23.84 -7.29 -14.14
N LEU A 218 -24.15 -8.42 -13.53
CA LEU A 218 -23.14 -9.27 -12.87
C LEU A 218 -22.11 -9.87 -13.84
N SER A 219 -22.41 -9.93 -15.19
CA SER A 219 -21.43 -10.43 -16.15
C SER A 219 -20.19 -9.55 -16.27
N LEU A 220 -20.26 -8.28 -15.84
CA LEU A 220 -19.08 -7.40 -15.78
C LEU A 220 -18.01 -7.92 -14.79
N ILE A 221 -18.44 -8.67 -13.77
CA ILE A 221 -17.51 -9.34 -12.83
C ILE A 221 -16.81 -10.50 -13.51
N ASP A 222 -17.56 -11.27 -14.35
CA ASP A 222 -17.00 -12.36 -15.17
C ASP A 222 -15.98 -11.81 -16.17
N GLU A 223 -16.36 -10.77 -16.90
CA GLU A 223 -15.50 -10.11 -17.89
C GLU A 223 -14.21 -9.58 -17.24
N ALA A 224 -14.30 -8.94 -16.08
CA ALA A 224 -13.12 -8.48 -15.33
C ALA A 224 -12.23 -9.67 -14.95
N LYS A 225 -12.81 -10.78 -14.47
CA LYS A 225 -12.06 -11.99 -14.12
C LYS A 225 -11.37 -12.63 -15.32
N GLU A 226 -12.08 -12.77 -16.44
CA GLU A 226 -11.54 -13.31 -17.69
C GLU A 226 -10.39 -12.47 -18.25
N GLN A 227 -10.42 -11.16 -18.00
CA GLN A 227 -9.36 -10.23 -18.38
C GLN A 227 -8.18 -10.20 -17.38
N GLY A 228 -8.22 -11.03 -16.33
CA GLY A 228 -7.11 -11.22 -15.41
C GLY A 228 -7.15 -10.34 -14.16
N TYR A 229 -8.12 -9.44 -14.03
CA TYR A 229 -8.26 -8.65 -12.80
C TYR A 229 -8.45 -9.53 -11.58
N THR A 230 -7.85 -9.14 -10.47
CA THR A 230 -7.82 -9.96 -9.26
C THR A 230 -8.70 -9.43 -8.15
N ILE A 231 -9.03 -8.13 -8.17
CA ILE A 231 -9.81 -7.45 -7.15
C ILE A 231 -10.82 -6.48 -7.77
N ILE A 232 -11.98 -6.38 -7.14
CA ILE A 232 -12.96 -5.31 -7.38
C ILE A 232 -13.19 -4.58 -6.06
N HIS A 233 -13.26 -3.25 -6.14
CA HIS A 233 -13.58 -2.35 -5.05
C HIS A 233 -14.91 -1.66 -5.38
N PRO A 234 -16.07 -2.20 -4.97
CA PRO A 234 -17.37 -1.58 -5.25
C PRO A 234 -17.49 -0.24 -4.52
N ILE A 235 -17.77 0.84 -5.25
CA ILE A 235 -17.99 2.17 -4.66
C ILE A 235 -19.38 2.20 -4.03
N PRO A 236 -19.56 2.61 -2.76
CA PRO A 236 -20.82 2.50 -2.07
C PRO A 236 -21.95 3.33 -2.69
N ASP A 237 -22.99 2.63 -3.14
CA ASP A 237 -24.37 3.03 -3.33
C ASP A 237 -25.21 1.80 -2.94
N TYR A 238 -25.00 1.34 -1.69
CA TYR A 238 -25.56 0.07 -1.19
C TYR A 238 -26.99 0.24 -0.67
N SER A 239 -27.79 1.03 -1.36
CA SER A 239 -29.21 1.24 -1.04
C SER A 239 -30.04 -0.05 -1.12
N ASN A 240 -29.55 -1.04 -1.89
CA ASN A 240 -30.15 -2.36 -2.04
C ASN A 240 -29.17 -3.46 -1.58
N LEU A 241 -29.33 -3.90 -0.33
CA LEU A 241 -28.48 -4.95 0.26
C LEU A 241 -28.60 -6.31 -0.45
N THR A 242 -29.73 -6.61 -1.09
CA THR A 242 -29.88 -7.84 -1.89
C THR A 242 -28.96 -7.81 -3.10
N GLN A 243 -28.91 -6.70 -3.82
CA GLN A 243 -27.97 -6.55 -4.95
C GLN A 243 -26.51 -6.59 -4.48
N LEU A 244 -26.19 -6.03 -3.32
CA LEU A 244 -24.84 -6.14 -2.77
C LEU A 244 -24.47 -7.59 -2.48
N GLN A 245 -25.38 -8.37 -1.90
CA GLN A 245 -25.16 -9.81 -1.66
C GLN A 245 -24.98 -10.58 -2.96
N GLU A 246 -25.78 -10.28 -4.01
CA GLU A 246 -25.66 -10.90 -5.33
C GLU A 246 -24.30 -10.60 -5.98
N VAL A 247 -23.80 -9.35 -5.87
CA VAL A 247 -22.48 -8.95 -6.36
C VAL A 247 -21.38 -9.72 -5.61
N ILE A 248 -21.42 -9.74 -4.27
CA ILE A 248 -20.43 -10.47 -3.46
C ILE A 248 -20.45 -11.97 -3.79
N GLN A 249 -21.64 -12.57 -3.85
CA GLN A 249 -21.79 -13.98 -4.23
C GLN A 249 -21.20 -14.25 -5.62
N ARG A 250 -21.40 -13.35 -6.60
CA ARG A 250 -20.83 -13.52 -7.93
C ARG A 250 -19.30 -13.44 -7.89
N MET A 251 -18.73 -12.53 -7.10
CA MET A 251 -17.28 -12.46 -6.88
C MET A 251 -16.73 -13.76 -6.29
N GLU A 252 -17.41 -14.35 -5.32
CA GLU A 252 -17.05 -15.67 -4.76
C GLU A 252 -17.10 -16.78 -5.83
N GLU A 253 -18.15 -16.83 -6.63
CA GLU A 253 -18.33 -17.86 -7.68
C GLU A 253 -17.19 -17.85 -8.71
N VAL A 254 -16.75 -16.66 -9.14
CA VAL A 254 -15.68 -16.51 -10.14
C VAL A 254 -14.29 -16.42 -9.54
N GLY A 255 -14.18 -16.28 -8.21
CA GLY A 255 -12.90 -16.15 -7.49
C GLY A 255 -12.27 -14.77 -7.64
N MET A 256 -13.08 -13.71 -7.60
CA MET A 256 -12.67 -12.31 -7.55
C MET A 256 -12.57 -11.84 -6.11
N TYR A 257 -11.46 -11.22 -5.72
CA TYR A 257 -11.33 -10.65 -4.38
C TYR A 257 -12.13 -9.34 -4.25
N LEU A 258 -12.60 -9.11 -3.04
CA LEU A 258 -13.38 -7.95 -2.63
C LEU A 258 -12.54 -7.02 -1.74
N MET A 259 -12.49 -5.75 -2.06
CA MET A 259 -12.12 -4.67 -1.15
C MET A 259 -13.41 -3.95 -0.76
N TYR A 260 -13.84 -4.11 0.51
CA TYR A 260 -15.15 -3.64 0.95
C TYR A 260 -15.09 -2.21 1.44
N ASP A 261 -15.84 -1.32 0.81
CA ASP A 261 -15.78 0.12 0.99
C ASP A 261 -16.84 0.64 1.99
N MET A 262 -16.39 1.33 3.03
CA MET A 262 -17.21 1.98 4.06
C MET A 262 -17.00 3.51 4.09
N ARG A 263 -16.51 4.14 3.00
CA ARG A 263 -16.12 5.57 2.97
C ARG A 263 -17.14 6.55 3.53
N TRP A 264 -18.43 6.28 3.35
CA TRP A 264 -19.50 7.14 3.86
C TRP A 264 -19.96 6.81 5.26
N THR A 265 -19.53 5.69 5.80
CA THR A 265 -20.11 5.10 7.02
C THR A 265 -19.07 4.76 8.09
N TYR A 266 -17.76 4.81 7.79
CA TYR A 266 -16.71 4.38 8.70
C TYR A 266 -16.65 5.14 10.03
N MET A 267 -17.23 6.35 10.09
CA MET A 267 -17.37 7.13 11.34
C MET A 267 -18.66 6.81 12.13
N ASN A 268 -19.45 5.81 11.70
CA ASN A 268 -20.70 5.41 12.36
C ASN A 268 -20.59 3.96 12.85
N ASP A 269 -20.37 3.78 14.15
CA ASP A 269 -20.15 2.48 14.77
C ASP A 269 -21.26 1.47 14.48
N THR A 270 -22.53 1.91 14.46
CA THR A 270 -23.66 1.03 14.14
C THR A 270 -23.56 0.53 12.70
N ALA A 271 -23.29 1.42 11.76
CA ALA A 271 -23.17 1.06 10.35
C ALA A 271 -21.94 0.17 10.10
N VAL A 272 -20.80 0.47 10.72
CA VAL A 272 -19.60 -0.38 10.65
C VAL A 272 -19.90 -1.76 11.20
N THR A 273 -20.55 -1.85 12.38
CA THR A 273 -20.89 -3.13 13.01
C THR A 273 -21.81 -3.98 12.13
N GLU A 274 -22.83 -3.38 11.53
CA GLU A 274 -23.76 -4.07 10.64
C GLU A 274 -23.05 -4.58 9.38
N GLN A 275 -22.24 -3.74 8.73
CA GLN A 275 -21.53 -4.08 7.49
C GLN A 275 -20.46 -5.14 7.72
N VAL A 276 -19.64 -5.00 8.76
CA VAL A 276 -18.62 -6.00 9.11
C VAL A 276 -19.26 -7.36 9.39
N ASN A 277 -20.33 -7.41 10.20
CA ASN A 277 -21.02 -8.68 10.50
C ASN A 277 -21.69 -9.30 9.26
N MET A 278 -22.08 -8.49 8.28
CA MET A 278 -22.66 -8.98 7.02
C MET A 278 -21.61 -9.62 6.10
N VAL A 279 -20.38 -9.06 6.05
CA VAL A 279 -19.42 -9.38 4.99
C VAL A 279 -18.21 -10.20 5.47
N LYS A 280 -17.82 -10.12 6.75
CA LYS A 280 -16.58 -10.73 7.29
C LYS A 280 -16.40 -12.23 7.04
N ASN A 281 -17.51 -12.95 6.77
CA ASN A 281 -17.47 -14.38 6.47
C ASN A 281 -17.39 -14.70 4.97
N SER A 282 -17.38 -13.69 4.11
CA SER A 282 -17.23 -13.91 2.67
C SER A 282 -15.83 -14.40 2.33
N PRO A 283 -15.67 -15.51 1.61
CA PRO A 283 -14.36 -15.96 1.15
C PRO A 283 -13.72 -15.03 0.13
N ALA A 284 -14.48 -14.13 -0.48
CA ALA A 284 -13.97 -13.14 -1.41
C ALA A 284 -13.33 -11.94 -0.70
N LEU A 285 -13.65 -11.68 0.57
CA LEU A 285 -13.13 -10.52 1.29
C LEU A 285 -11.60 -10.60 1.39
N LEU A 286 -10.91 -9.60 0.83
CA LEU A 286 -9.46 -9.45 0.94
C LEU A 286 -9.10 -8.42 2.01
N LEU A 287 -9.79 -7.28 2.02
CA LEU A 287 -9.53 -6.21 2.98
C LEU A 287 -10.73 -5.28 3.13
N TRP A 288 -10.74 -4.57 4.25
CA TRP A 288 -11.67 -3.48 4.53
C TRP A 288 -11.11 -2.16 4.03
N TYR A 289 -11.97 -1.27 3.56
CA TYR A 289 -11.62 0.10 3.21
C TYR A 289 -12.48 1.08 4.00
N THR A 290 -11.82 1.97 4.75
CA THR A 290 -12.48 2.93 5.65
C THR A 290 -12.52 4.32 5.05
N GLY A 291 -11.60 5.21 5.44
CA GLY A 291 -11.56 6.59 4.97
C GLY A 291 -11.09 6.71 3.51
N ASP A 292 -11.86 7.45 2.72
CA ASP A 292 -11.51 7.86 1.38
C ASP A 292 -11.13 9.34 1.45
N GLU A 293 -9.85 9.63 1.37
CA GLU A 293 -9.28 10.97 1.48
C GLU A 293 -9.70 11.73 2.77
N PRO A 294 -9.65 11.08 3.97
CA PRO A 294 -10.06 11.73 5.22
C PRO A 294 -9.19 12.93 5.58
N ASP A 295 -7.96 12.97 5.07
CA ASP A 295 -7.03 14.09 5.14
C ASP A 295 -7.49 15.26 4.27
N GLY A 296 -8.00 15.00 3.08
CA GLY A 296 -8.59 16.00 2.19
C GLY A 296 -9.78 16.70 2.82
N THR A 297 -10.74 15.93 3.34
CA THR A 297 -11.97 16.43 3.96
C THR A 297 -11.78 16.95 5.38
N SER A 298 -10.58 16.75 5.97
CA SER A 298 -10.26 17.09 7.37
C SER A 298 -11.20 16.41 8.35
N ASP A 299 -11.40 15.11 8.19
CA ASP A 299 -12.17 14.29 9.12
C ASP A 299 -11.53 14.30 10.53
N PRO A 300 -12.25 13.99 11.60
CA PRO A 300 -11.65 13.93 12.93
C PRO A 300 -10.40 13.04 12.96
N LEU A 301 -9.29 13.53 13.50
CA LEU A 301 -7.98 12.86 13.46
C LEU A 301 -7.96 11.45 14.07
N ASN A 302 -8.92 11.14 14.95
CA ASN A 302 -9.07 9.81 15.53
C ASN A 302 -10.13 8.94 14.80
N ALA A 303 -10.74 9.42 13.73
CA ALA A 303 -11.83 8.69 13.06
C ALA A 303 -11.34 7.38 12.45
N THR A 304 -10.19 7.40 11.79
CA THR A 304 -9.61 6.21 11.15
C THR A 304 -9.17 5.16 12.17
N THR A 305 -8.51 5.58 13.26
CA THR A 305 -8.08 4.66 14.35
C THR A 305 -9.28 4.07 15.08
N HIS A 306 -10.32 4.85 15.31
CA HIS A 306 -11.55 4.36 15.93
C HIS A 306 -12.24 3.29 15.08
N ALA A 307 -12.37 3.53 13.78
CA ALA A 307 -12.93 2.55 12.84
C ALA A 307 -12.06 1.28 12.76
N TYR A 308 -10.74 1.45 12.72
CA TYR A 308 -9.77 0.35 12.74
C TYR A 308 -9.94 -0.56 13.95
N ASP A 309 -9.97 0.03 15.15
CA ASP A 309 -10.11 -0.73 16.40
C ASP A 309 -11.43 -1.49 16.44
N LEU A 310 -12.53 -0.83 16.03
CA LEU A 310 -13.85 -1.47 15.96
C LEU A 310 -13.89 -2.64 14.97
N ILE A 311 -13.31 -2.47 13.77
CA ILE A 311 -13.25 -3.55 12.77
C ILE A 311 -12.42 -4.73 13.30
N TYR A 312 -11.27 -4.47 13.95
CA TYR A 312 -10.47 -5.54 14.54
C TYR A 312 -11.17 -6.27 15.69
N GLU A 313 -11.96 -5.56 16.50
CA GLU A 313 -12.80 -6.18 17.54
C GLU A 313 -13.85 -7.12 16.93
N LEU A 314 -14.48 -6.72 15.82
CA LEU A 314 -15.58 -7.44 15.18
C LEU A 314 -15.11 -8.60 14.30
N ASP A 315 -14.01 -8.44 13.60
CA ASP A 315 -13.45 -9.37 12.61
C ASP A 315 -12.07 -9.90 13.03
N GLY A 316 -11.01 -9.09 12.90
CA GLY A 316 -9.63 -9.43 13.27
C GLY A 316 -8.88 -10.32 12.27
N TYR A 317 -9.54 -10.80 11.21
CA TYR A 317 -8.97 -11.72 10.22
C TYR A 317 -8.57 -11.04 8.91
N HIS A 318 -8.99 -9.81 8.67
CA HIS A 318 -8.72 -9.08 7.43
C HIS A 318 -8.08 -7.73 7.73
N PRO A 319 -7.11 -7.30 6.92
CA PRO A 319 -6.48 -5.99 7.06
C PRO A 319 -7.45 -4.85 6.74
N VAL A 320 -7.17 -3.70 7.32
CA VAL A 320 -7.91 -2.45 7.10
C VAL A 320 -7.07 -1.53 6.23
N SER A 321 -7.69 -0.86 5.29
CA SER A 321 -7.07 0.10 4.39
C SER A 321 -7.80 1.44 4.37
N LEU A 322 -7.09 2.46 3.90
CA LEU A 322 -7.62 3.79 3.58
C LEU A 322 -6.80 4.42 2.47
N CYS A 323 -7.33 5.46 1.84
CA CYS A 323 -6.60 6.26 0.85
C CYS A 323 -6.33 7.67 1.39
N LEU A 324 -5.13 8.20 1.16
CA LEU A 324 -4.74 9.56 1.50
C LEU A 324 -4.39 10.34 0.22
N ASN A 325 -4.98 11.53 0.09
CA ASN A 325 -4.82 12.42 -1.05
C ASN A 325 -3.73 13.47 -0.80
N CYS A 326 -3.63 13.97 0.43
CA CYS A 326 -2.75 15.08 0.76
C CYS A 326 -1.27 14.68 0.73
N TYR A 327 -0.43 15.59 0.25
CA TYR A 327 1.01 15.39 0.27
C TYR A 327 1.52 15.31 1.71
N ASP A 328 1.10 16.26 2.57
CA ASP A 328 1.55 16.33 3.96
C ASP A 328 0.54 17.04 4.85
N TYR A 329 -0.51 16.33 5.28
CA TYR A 329 -1.52 16.87 6.18
C TYR A 329 -2.00 15.82 7.18
N TYR A 330 -1.54 15.90 8.43
CA TYR A 330 -1.83 14.95 9.53
C TYR A 330 -1.66 13.48 9.12
N TRP A 331 -0.64 13.22 8.29
CA TRP A 331 -0.42 11.91 7.68
C TRP A 331 -0.34 10.78 8.71
N SER A 332 0.37 11.01 9.84
CA SER A 332 0.53 10.00 10.89
C SER A 332 -0.79 9.68 11.59
N ASP A 333 -1.61 10.70 11.85
CA ASP A 333 -2.89 10.53 12.54
C ASP A 333 -3.85 9.70 11.69
N TYR A 334 -4.02 10.05 10.41
CA TYR A 334 -4.92 9.32 9.51
C TYR A 334 -4.40 7.92 9.18
N SER A 335 -3.11 7.77 8.86
CA SER A 335 -2.54 6.47 8.50
C SER A 335 -2.41 5.50 9.68
N ALA A 336 -2.49 5.98 10.93
CA ALA A 336 -2.48 5.12 12.11
C ALA A 336 -3.61 4.08 12.07
N GLY A 337 -4.78 4.44 11.54
CA GLY A 337 -5.96 3.58 11.42
C GLY A 337 -5.98 2.66 10.21
N ALA A 338 -4.82 2.19 9.71
CA ALA A 338 -4.77 1.28 8.57
C ALA A 338 -3.58 0.33 8.65
N ASP A 339 -3.70 -0.85 8.04
CA ASP A 339 -2.61 -1.76 7.69
C ASP A 339 -2.06 -1.46 6.29
N ILE A 340 -2.93 -0.94 5.41
CA ILE A 340 -2.58 -0.60 4.04
C ILE A 340 -2.99 0.85 3.78
N VAL A 341 -2.01 1.67 3.40
CA VAL A 341 -2.22 3.08 3.06
C VAL A 341 -2.11 3.23 1.55
N LEU A 342 -3.19 3.63 0.90
CA LEU A 342 -3.19 3.92 -0.53
C LEU A 342 -2.86 5.40 -0.75
N GLN A 343 -2.22 5.71 -1.87
CA GLN A 343 -2.03 7.08 -2.37
C GLN A 343 -2.69 7.23 -3.75
N ASP A 344 -3.29 8.38 -4.00
CA ASP A 344 -4.06 8.68 -5.20
C ASP A 344 -3.61 9.96 -5.90
N THR A 345 -2.34 9.98 -6.25
CA THR A 345 -1.70 11.12 -6.93
C THR A 345 -2.18 11.22 -8.38
N TYR A 346 -3.22 12.03 -8.63
CA TYR A 346 -3.84 12.20 -9.95
C TYR A 346 -3.24 13.37 -10.74
N MET A 347 -2.08 13.14 -11.36
CA MET A 347 -1.32 14.20 -12.00
C MET A 347 -1.56 14.34 -13.52
N ILE A 348 -2.24 13.37 -14.18
CA ILE A 348 -2.40 13.38 -15.64
C ILE A 348 -3.35 14.50 -16.09
N SER A 349 -2.84 15.38 -16.95
CA SER A 349 -3.52 16.56 -17.50
C SER A 349 -4.03 17.59 -16.47
N ASN A 350 -3.64 17.44 -15.23
CA ASN A 350 -3.96 18.38 -14.16
C ASN A 350 -3.26 19.73 -14.40
N ASN A 351 -3.92 20.83 -14.05
CA ASN A 351 -3.31 22.16 -14.03
C ASN A 351 -2.89 22.49 -12.59
N ASN A 352 -1.64 22.28 -12.27
CA ASN A 352 -1.07 22.49 -10.94
C ASN A 352 -0.79 23.97 -10.60
N THR A 353 -1.17 24.92 -11.44
CA THR A 353 -0.96 26.36 -11.22
C THR A 353 -2.27 27.15 -11.10
N TRP A 354 -3.36 26.60 -11.61
CA TRP A 354 -4.66 27.27 -11.65
C TRP A 354 -5.80 26.26 -11.58
N SER A 355 -6.64 26.37 -10.57
CA SER A 355 -7.88 25.61 -10.45
C SER A 355 -8.95 26.24 -11.33
N VAL A 356 -9.35 25.55 -12.39
CA VAL A 356 -10.47 25.96 -13.23
C VAL A 356 -11.79 25.81 -12.47
N GLU A 357 -11.89 24.78 -11.64
CA GLU A 357 -13.08 24.48 -10.83
C GLU A 357 -13.40 25.62 -9.86
N TRP A 358 -12.41 26.13 -9.15
CA TRP A 358 -12.58 27.16 -8.13
C TRP A 358 -12.18 28.56 -8.59
N ASN A 359 -11.70 28.68 -9.84
CA ASN A 359 -11.23 29.94 -10.43
C ASN A 359 -10.22 30.68 -9.53
N THR A 360 -9.23 29.97 -9.05
CA THR A 360 -8.18 30.47 -8.15
C THR A 360 -6.81 29.90 -8.48
N ALA A 361 -5.74 30.58 -8.08
CA ALA A 361 -4.38 30.06 -8.18
C ALA A 361 -4.17 28.89 -7.23
N CYS A 362 -3.38 27.90 -7.66
CA CYS A 362 -2.92 26.80 -6.82
C CYS A 362 -1.65 27.24 -6.10
N THR A 363 -1.72 27.33 -4.78
CA THR A 363 -0.61 27.75 -3.91
C THR A 363 -0.61 26.89 -2.65
N ASP A 364 0.40 27.04 -1.81
CA ASP A 364 0.46 26.35 -0.51
C ASP A 364 -0.70 26.77 0.44
N ASP A 365 -1.30 27.93 0.21
CA ASP A 365 -2.37 28.48 1.05
C ASP A 365 -3.76 28.34 0.43
N TYR A 366 -3.86 28.32 -0.89
CA TYR A 366 -5.14 28.42 -1.62
C TYR A 366 -5.24 27.44 -2.78
N GLY A 367 -6.43 26.89 -2.94
CA GLY A 367 -6.81 26.10 -4.10
C GLY A 367 -6.29 24.66 -4.02
N CYS A 368 -7.21 23.73 -3.93
CA CYS A 368 -6.92 22.36 -4.33
C CYS A 368 -7.02 22.28 -5.86
N CYS A 369 -6.01 21.76 -6.49
CA CYS A 369 -5.94 21.58 -7.94
C CYS A 369 -6.07 20.12 -8.37
N GLY A 370 -6.74 19.29 -7.55
CA GLY A 370 -6.98 17.90 -7.82
C GLY A 370 -5.77 16.98 -7.56
N CYS A 371 -4.60 17.56 -7.26
CA CYS A 371 -3.40 16.84 -6.87
C CYS A 371 -2.58 17.73 -5.94
N ASP A 372 -2.56 17.41 -4.65
CA ASP A 372 -1.94 18.25 -3.63
C ASP A 372 -0.42 18.27 -3.78
N ASP A 373 0.16 19.48 -3.88
CA ASP A 373 1.59 19.76 -4.08
C ASP A 373 2.25 19.07 -5.29
N CYS A 374 1.45 18.69 -6.30
CA CYS A 374 1.95 18.08 -7.52
C CYS A 374 2.60 19.11 -8.45
N LYS A 375 3.63 18.67 -9.16
CA LYS A 375 4.31 19.42 -10.23
C LYS A 375 3.70 19.17 -11.60
N GLY A 376 2.80 18.18 -11.73
CA GLY A 376 2.17 17.75 -12.98
C GLY A 376 3.07 16.85 -13.83
N VAL A 377 3.93 16.07 -13.19
CA VAL A 377 4.86 15.11 -13.80
C VAL A 377 4.68 13.73 -13.20
N PHE A 378 5.08 12.67 -13.91
CA PHE A 378 4.92 11.30 -13.41
C PHE A 378 5.65 11.06 -12.09
N GLU A 379 6.76 11.74 -11.87
CA GLU A 379 7.55 11.67 -10.63
C GLU A 379 6.76 12.10 -9.38
N ASP A 380 5.64 12.81 -9.52
CA ASP A 380 4.74 13.11 -8.39
C ASP A 380 4.25 11.83 -7.72
N ILE A 381 4.06 10.75 -8.50
CA ILE A 381 3.66 9.42 -7.98
C ILE A 381 4.79 8.78 -7.20
N SER A 382 6.00 8.72 -7.77
CA SER A 382 7.16 8.14 -7.10
C SER A 382 7.54 8.93 -5.85
N ASP A 383 7.54 10.26 -5.92
CA ASP A 383 7.78 11.13 -4.77
C ASP A 383 6.77 10.84 -3.63
N ARG A 384 5.48 10.67 -3.94
CA ARG A 384 4.43 10.35 -2.96
C ARG A 384 4.64 8.96 -2.34
N MET A 385 4.94 7.95 -3.16
CA MET A 385 5.23 6.60 -2.70
C MET A 385 6.44 6.58 -1.76
N ASP A 386 7.53 7.25 -2.15
CA ASP A 386 8.76 7.34 -1.35
C ASP A 386 8.53 8.09 -0.04
N GLN A 387 7.73 9.17 -0.06
CA GLN A 387 7.36 9.90 1.16
C GLN A 387 6.53 9.03 2.11
N PHE A 388 5.58 8.27 1.61
CA PHE A 388 4.79 7.36 2.45
C PHE A 388 5.67 6.28 3.07
N ALA A 389 6.55 5.64 2.28
CA ALA A 389 7.51 4.65 2.78
C ALA A 389 8.46 5.26 3.83
N TYR A 390 8.97 6.48 3.59
CA TYR A 390 9.81 7.20 4.53
C TYR A 390 9.09 7.48 5.86
N ARG A 391 7.83 7.92 5.82
CA ARG A 391 7.02 8.21 7.02
C ARG A 391 6.70 6.95 7.80
N LEU A 392 6.44 5.83 7.12
CA LEU A 392 6.33 4.52 7.77
C LEU A 392 7.62 4.16 8.52
N TRP A 393 8.78 4.35 7.88
CA TRP A 393 10.07 4.10 8.50
C TRP A 393 10.35 5.03 9.70
N VAL A 394 10.05 6.32 9.58
CA VAL A 394 10.21 7.29 10.68
C VAL A 394 9.34 6.90 11.89
N ASN A 395 8.09 6.53 11.65
CA ASN A 395 7.14 6.13 12.69
C ASN A 395 7.38 4.71 13.24
N GLY A 396 8.28 3.92 12.63
CA GLY A 396 8.50 2.52 13.01
C GLY A 396 7.39 1.57 12.57
N TRP A 397 6.65 1.92 11.52
CA TRP A 397 5.50 1.17 11.00
C TRP A 397 5.81 0.35 9.74
N ASP A 398 7.03 0.39 9.27
CA ASP A 398 7.50 -0.27 8.04
C ASP A 398 7.45 -1.81 8.08
N ARG A 399 7.11 -2.42 9.24
CA ARG A 399 6.83 -3.87 9.39
C ARG A 399 5.36 -4.18 9.63
N SER A 400 4.54 -3.18 9.85
CA SER A 400 3.12 -3.38 10.15
C SER A 400 2.17 -2.80 9.10
N LYS A 401 2.69 -2.00 8.19
CA LYS A 401 1.88 -1.35 7.15
C LYS A 401 2.52 -1.50 5.78
N ALA A 402 1.66 -1.53 4.74
CA ALA A 402 2.07 -1.52 3.32
C ALA A 402 1.49 -0.30 2.60
N VAL A 403 2.13 0.09 1.49
CA VAL A 403 1.66 1.17 0.62
C VAL A 403 1.16 0.58 -0.70
N TRP A 404 0.00 1.03 -1.16
CA TRP A 404 -0.54 0.72 -2.48
C TRP A 404 -0.70 1.98 -3.30
N THR A 405 -0.85 1.82 -4.61
CA THR A 405 -1.03 2.94 -5.54
C THR A 405 -2.41 2.91 -6.19
N VAL A 406 -2.99 4.11 -6.37
CA VAL A 406 -4.28 4.32 -7.05
C VAL A 406 -4.04 5.10 -8.33
N PRO A 407 -3.76 4.45 -9.47
CA PRO A 407 -3.60 5.13 -10.75
C PRO A 407 -4.89 5.85 -11.17
N GLN A 408 -4.73 6.98 -11.85
CA GLN A 408 -5.81 7.74 -12.46
C GLN A 408 -6.36 6.98 -13.66
N GLY A 409 -7.63 6.58 -13.61
CA GLY A 409 -8.35 5.91 -14.69
C GLY A 409 -9.50 6.75 -15.27
N PHE A 410 -9.58 8.04 -14.97
CA PHE A 410 -10.66 8.97 -15.26
C PHE A 410 -10.15 10.30 -15.84
N GLY A 411 -11.05 11.15 -16.29
CA GLY A 411 -10.76 12.50 -16.76
C GLY A 411 -11.92 13.08 -17.58
N GLY A 412 -11.71 14.25 -18.15
CA GLY A 412 -12.73 14.97 -18.92
C GLY A 412 -13.68 15.80 -18.04
N SER A 413 -13.34 16.01 -16.77
CA SER A 413 -14.12 16.80 -15.82
C SER A 413 -13.23 17.42 -14.76
N GLU A 414 -13.73 18.43 -14.06
CA GLU A 414 -13.08 19.08 -12.93
C GLU A 414 -11.66 19.55 -13.25
N TYR A 415 -10.68 19.07 -12.49
CA TYR A 415 -9.26 19.46 -12.62
C TYR A 415 -8.53 18.75 -13.78
N TRP A 416 -9.15 17.70 -14.37
CA TRP A 416 -8.50 16.81 -15.34
C TRP A 416 -9.18 16.87 -16.70
N PRO A 417 -8.77 17.78 -17.62
CA PRO A 417 -9.41 18.00 -18.92
C PRO A 417 -9.46 16.77 -19.84
N ARG A 418 -8.58 15.79 -19.65
CA ARG A 418 -8.59 14.54 -20.42
C ARG A 418 -8.34 13.33 -19.54
N THR A 419 -8.83 12.21 -19.99
CA THR A 419 -8.48 10.89 -19.42
C THR A 419 -7.04 10.50 -19.82
N PRO A 420 -6.29 9.76 -18.97
CA PRO A 420 -5.05 9.13 -19.37
C PRO A 420 -5.21 8.20 -20.57
N THR A 421 -4.14 7.99 -21.32
CA THR A 421 -4.05 6.86 -22.27
C THR A 421 -3.73 5.57 -21.52
N GLY A 422 -3.96 4.42 -22.16
CA GLY A 422 -3.60 3.12 -21.57
C GLY A 422 -2.10 3.00 -21.28
N GLN A 423 -1.22 3.59 -22.10
CA GLN A 423 0.22 3.62 -21.81
C GLN A 423 0.54 4.49 -20.57
N GLU A 424 -0.04 5.67 -20.46
CA GLU A 424 0.11 6.52 -19.25
C GLU A 424 -0.42 5.81 -17.99
N PHE A 425 -1.49 5.01 -18.12
CA PHE A 425 -2.01 4.20 -17.03
C PHE A 425 -0.98 3.14 -16.57
N ILE A 426 -0.28 2.48 -17.50
CA ILE A 426 0.79 1.53 -17.15
C ILE A 426 2.00 2.24 -16.55
N VAL A 427 2.37 3.43 -17.04
CA VAL A 427 3.45 4.24 -16.41
C VAL A 427 3.14 4.47 -14.94
N GLN A 428 1.94 4.98 -14.61
CA GLN A 428 1.52 5.22 -13.23
C GLN A 428 1.60 3.94 -12.38
N SER A 429 1.11 2.82 -12.91
CA SER A 429 1.07 1.53 -12.21
C SER A 429 2.47 0.96 -11.97
N VAL A 430 3.33 0.97 -12.99
CA VAL A 430 4.71 0.46 -12.90
C VAL A 430 5.54 1.33 -11.96
N LEU A 431 5.37 2.65 -12.04
CA LEU A 431 6.06 3.59 -11.15
C LEU A 431 5.67 3.35 -9.67
N GLY A 432 4.38 3.20 -9.39
CA GLY A 432 3.92 2.82 -8.05
C GLY A 432 4.52 1.51 -7.56
N ILE A 433 4.59 0.47 -8.41
CA ILE A 433 5.21 -0.83 -8.06
C ILE A 433 6.71 -0.68 -7.83
N ASN A 434 7.44 0.02 -8.70
CA ASN A 434 8.89 0.22 -8.58
C ASN A 434 9.27 0.96 -7.30
N HIS A 435 8.36 1.77 -6.77
CA HIS A 435 8.49 2.51 -5.51
C HIS A 435 7.76 1.83 -4.33
N GLY A 436 7.61 0.49 -4.38
CA GLY A 436 7.20 -0.33 -3.24
C GLY A 436 5.70 -0.59 -3.12
N GLY A 437 4.89 -0.23 -4.13
CA GLY A 437 3.45 -0.52 -4.15
C GLY A 437 3.15 -2.01 -4.21
N MET A 438 2.39 -2.52 -3.22
CA MET A 438 2.00 -3.93 -3.11
C MET A 438 0.61 -4.21 -3.68
N GLY A 439 -0.03 -3.22 -4.29
CA GLY A 439 -1.33 -3.33 -4.97
C GLY A 439 -1.58 -2.13 -5.88
N VAL A 440 -2.36 -2.35 -6.93
CA VAL A 440 -2.75 -1.37 -7.95
C VAL A 440 -4.27 -1.40 -8.06
N VAL A 441 -4.96 -0.47 -7.40
CA VAL A 441 -6.43 -0.36 -7.45
C VAL A 441 -6.80 1.03 -7.91
N SER A 442 -7.21 1.15 -9.18
CA SER A 442 -7.32 2.43 -9.88
C SER A 442 -8.69 3.09 -9.70
N TRP A 443 -8.74 4.39 -9.60
CA TRP A 443 -9.95 5.18 -9.70
C TRP A 443 -10.19 5.54 -11.16
N ASP A 444 -11.33 5.27 -11.81
CA ASP A 444 -12.39 4.37 -11.41
C ASP A 444 -12.95 3.63 -12.66
N ALA A 445 -13.73 2.58 -12.46
CA ALA A 445 -14.49 1.90 -13.51
C ALA A 445 -16.00 2.23 -13.39
N PRO A 446 -16.73 2.44 -14.53
CA PRO A 446 -16.27 2.24 -15.91
C PRO A 446 -15.28 3.30 -16.39
N THR A 447 -14.25 2.87 -17.08
CA THR A 447 -13.23 3.72 -17.70
C THR A 447 -13.27 3.57 -19.24
N THR A 448 -12.25 4.11 -19.95
CA THR A 448 -12.12 3.94 -21.41
C THR A 448 -11.68 2.53 -21.78
N ASP A 449 -12.07 2.07 -22.98
CA ASP A 449 -11.63 0.78 -23.51
C ASP A 449 -10.11 0.66 -23.57
N ASP A 450 -9.41 1.77 -23.82
CA ASP A 450 -7.95 1.83 -23.86
C ASP A 450 -7.34 1.54 -22.48
N ILE A 451 -7.76 2.25 -21.43
CA ILE A 451 -7.29 2.00 -20.06
C ILE A 451 -7.64 0.58 -19.62
N TRP A 452 -8.86 0.13 -19.91
CA TRP A 452 -9.32 -1.20 -19.56
C TRP A 452 -8.45 -2.31 -20.19
N ALA A 453 -8.10 -2.17 -21.47
CA ALA A 453 -7.24 -3.11 -22.18
C ALA A 453 -5.80 -3.15 -21.60
N TYR A 454 -5.21 -1.99 -21.32
CA TYR A 454 -3.88 -1.91 -20.73
C TYR A 454 -3.86 -2.39 -19.27
N GLY A 455 -4.88 -2.06 -18.49
CA GLY A 455 -5.08 -2.60 -17.13
C GLY A 455 -5.19 -4.12 -17.13
N SER A 456 -5.92 -4.70 -18.07
CA SER A 456 -5.99 -6.15 -18.29
C SER A 456 -4.62 -6.77 -18.58
N MET A 457 -3.79 -6.11 -19.39
CA MET A 457 -2.41 -6.55 -19.67
C MET A 457 -1.57 -6.64 -18.39
N LEU A 458 -1.65 -5.62 -17.53
CA LEU A 458 -0.97 -5.63 -16.22
C LEU A 458 -1.54 -6.74 -15.32
N ALA A 459 -2.86 -6.87 -15.26
CA ALA A 459 -3.55 -7.86 -14.45
C ALA A 459 -3.17 -9.30 -14.85
N GLN A 460 -3.10 -9.60 -16.15
CA GLN A 460 -2.63 -10.89 -16.66
C GLN A 460 -1.16 -11.17 -16.34
N SER A 461 -0.33 -10.14 -16.25
CA SER A 461 1.08 -10.25 -15.86
C SER A 461 1.26 -10.50 -14.35
N SER A 462 0.29 -10.15 -13.54
CA SER A 462 0.38 -10.12 -12.06
C SER A 462 0.81 -11.46 -11.45
N ALA A 463 0.35 -12.58 -12.02
CA ALA A 463 0.73 -13.92 -11.57
C ALA A 463 2.24 -14.21 -11.70
N THR A 464 2.88 -13.62 -12.71
CA THR A 464 4.33 -13.72 -12.90
C THR A 464 5.09 -12.68 -12.09
N LEU A 465 4.58 -11.45 -12.02
CA LEU A 465 5.22 -10.34 -11.32
C LEU A 465 5.32 -10.62 -9.82
N LYS A 466 4.28 -11.18 -9.20
CA LYS A 466 4.24 -11.48 -7.76
C LYS A 466 5.35 -12.43 -7.30
N GLU A 467 5.79 -13.37 -8.16
CA GLU A 467 6.85 -14.32 -7.86
C GLU A 467 8.22 -13.65 -7.58
N TYR A 468 8.36 -12.41 -8.02
CA TYR A 468 9.57 -11.59 -7.81
C TYR A 468 9.32 -10.46 -6.81
N ILE A 469 8.29 -9.64 -7.03
CA ILE A 469 8.00 -8.44 -6.23
C ILE A 469 7.67 -8.80 -4.78
N MET A 470 6.93 -9.90 -4.58
CA MET A 470 6.46 -10.36 -3.27
C MET A 470 7.28 -11.53 -2.68
N SER A 471 8.43 -11.83 -3.27
CA SER A 471 9.31 -12.88 -2.77
C SER A 471 10.20 -12.36 -1.64
N ASP A 472 10.21 -13.06 -0.51
CA ASP A 472 11.13 -12.79 0.60
C ASP A 472 12.59 -13.09 0.27
N ALA A 473 12.82 -13.90 -0.78
CA ALA A 473 14.14 -14.20 -1.33
C ALA A 473 14.63 -13.16 -2.34
N ALA A 474 13.80 -12.19 -2.72
CA ALA A 474 14.18 -11.18 -3.69
C ALA A 474 15.19 -10.17 -3.12
N THR A 475 16.19 -9.85 -3.91
CA THR A 475 16.98 -8.63 -3.71
C THR A 475 16.49 -7.56 -4.68
N PHE A 476 16.20 -6.37 -4.17
CA PHE A 476 15.69 -5.26 -4.96
C PHE A 476 16.80 -4.23 -5.24
N GLN A 477 16.83 -3.75 -6.47
CA GLN A 477 17.64 -2.61 -6.89
C GLN A 477 16.75 -1.67 -7.71
N HIS A 478 16.85 -0.37 -7.46
CA HIS A 478 16.19 0.67 -8.23
C HIS A 478 17.21 1.46 -9.05
N VAL A 479 16.86 1.79 -10.29
CA VAL A 479 17.67 2.63 -11.19
C VAL A 479 16.80 3.70 -11.80
N PHE A 480 17.19 4.95 -11.65
CA PHE A 480 16.57 6.10 -12.31
C PHE A 480 17.59 6.86 -13.12
N SER A 481 17.33 7.05 -14.41
CA SER A 481 18.24 7.76 -15.33
C SER A 481 17.48 8.29 -16.54
N ASN A 482 17.65 9.57 -16.87
CA ASN A 482 17.02 10.23 -18.02
C ASN A 482 15.49 10.03 -18.05
N GLN A 483 14.84 10.15 -16.91
CA GLN A 483 13.40 9.90 -16.74
C GLN A 483 12.96 8.48 -17.18
N ILE A 484 13.86 7.52 -17.12
CA ILE A 484 13.56 6.11 -17.19
C ILE A 484 13.67 5.54 -15.79
N ASP A 485 12.59 4.96 -15.31
CA ASP A 485 12.47 4.34 -13.99
C ASP A 485 12.48 2.82 -14.13
N ILE A 486 13.30 2.14 -13.34
CA ILE A 486 13.53 0.69 -13.45
C ILE A 486 13.60 0.05 -12.06
N GLY A 487 12.67 -0.84 -11.76
CA GLY A 487 12.75 -1.78 -10.65
C GLY A 487 13.36 -3.12 -11.10
N LEU A 488 14.28 -3.65 -10.30
CA LEU A 488 14.94 -4.93 -10.54
C LEU A 488 14.81 -5.83 -9.30
N TRP A 489 14.14 -6.97 -9.44
CA TRP A 489 13.98 -7.96 -8.38
C TRP A 489 14.69 -9.25 -8.78
N THR A 490 15.74 -9.61 -8.06
CA THR A 490 16.51 -10.85 -8.32
C THR A 490 16.13 -11.93 -7.34
N VAL A 491 15.65 -13.06 -7.86
CA VAL A 491 15.33 -14.27 -7.12
C VAL A 491 16.17 -15.42 -7.68
N GLY A 492 17.10 -15.93 -6.91
CA GLY A 492 18.06 -16.94 -7.37
C GLY A 492 18.94 -16.41 -8.50
N SER A 493 18.84 -17.00 -9.68
CA SER A 493 19.61 -16.59 -10.87
C SER A 493 18.83 -15.71 -11.84
N LYS A 494 17.55 -15.44 -11.56
CA LYS A 494 16.67 -14.70 -12.45
C LYS A 494 16.36 -13.32 -11.89
N THR A 495 16.24 -12.33 -12.78
CA THR A 495 15.88 -10.96 -12.43
C THR A 495 14.65 -10.52 -13.21
N LEU A 496 13.59 -10.10 -12.50
CA LEU A 496 12.51 -9.32 -13.08
C LEU A 496 12.98 -7.88 -13.23
N VAL A 497 12.82 -7.32 -14.42
CA VAL A 497 13.02 -5.90 -14.74
C VAL A 497 11.67 -5.32 -15.08
N LEU A 498 11.18 -4.36 -14.30
CA LEU A 498 10.04 -3.51 -14.65
C LEU A 498 10.58 -2.12 -14.98
N ALA A 499 10.40 -1.68 -16.22
CA ALA A 499 10.96 -0.43 -16.71
C ALA A 499 9.88 0.44 -17.35
N THR A 500 9.91 1.74 -17.07
CA THR A 500 8.98 2.72 -17.61
C THR A 500 9.70 4.00 -18.02
N ASN A 501 9.28 4.55 -19.17
CA ASN A 501 9.76 5.83 -19.70
C ASN A 501 8.75 6.93 -19.32
N LEU A 502 9.19 7.90 -18.54
CA LEU A 502 8.38 9.04 -18.09
C LEU A 502 8.35 10.19 -19.13
N ASN A 503 9.10 10.05 -20.25
CA ASN A 503 9.13 11.02 -21.34
C ASN A 503 8.04 10.79 -22.37
N TYR A 504 7.49 11.87 -22.90
CA TYR A 504 6.64 11.87 -24.10
C TYR A 504 7.45 11.79 -25.42
N ALA A 505 8.61 11.15 -25.38
CA ALA A 505 9.50 10.89 -26.51
C ALA A 505 10.00 9.45 -26.45
N GLU A 506 10.50 8.95 -27.58
CA GLU A 506 11.20 7.66 -27.63
C GLU A 506 12.52 7.74 -26.86
N GLU A 507 12.82 6.70 -26.08
CA GLU A 507 14.03 6.62 -25.28
C GLU A 507 14.64 5.21 -25.34
N THR A 508 15.89 5.11 -24.91
CA THR A 508 16.57 3.81 -24.80
C THR A 508 17.37 3.72 -23.50
N PHE A 509 17.45 2.51 -22.96
CA PHE A 509 18.28 2.22 -21.79
C PHE A 509 19.10 0.94 -22.00
N ASP A 510 20.42 1.00 -21.78
CA ASP A 510 21.28 -0.18 -21.86
C ASP A 510 21.43 -0.85 -20.49
N LEU A 511 20.80 -2.00 -20.30
CA LEU A 511 20.88 -2.81 -19.10
C LEU A 511 22.31 -3.29 -18.78
N ALA A 512 23.23 -3.31 -19.76
CA ALA A 512 24.63 -3.63 -19.52
C ALA A 512 25.33 -2.59 -18.63
N SER A 513 24.76 -1.40 -18.48
CA SER A 513 25.22 -0.36 -17.55
C SER A 513 24.92 -0.68 -16.08
N VAL A 514 24.01 -1.64 -15.80
CA VAL A 514 23.63 -2.04 -14.43
C VAL A 514 24.63 -3.07 -13.91
N PRO A 515 25.38 -2.77 -12.84
CA PRO A 515 26.41 -3.68 -12.35
C PRO A 515 25.85 -5.03 -11.91
N GLY A 516 26.46 -6.10 -12.41
CA GLY A 516 26.12 -7.49 -12.02
C GLY A 516 24.86 -8.06 -12.69
N LEU A 517 24.14 -7.29 -13.51
CA LEU A 517 22.95 -7.77 -14.19
C LEU A 517 23.32 -8.68 -15.38
N ARG A 518 22.68 -9.85 -15.45
CA ARG A 518 22.73 -10.74 -16.62
C ARG A 518 21.58 -10.39 -17.55
N THR A 519 21.86 -10.11 -18.82
CA THR A 519 20.85 -9.61 -19.77
C THR A 519 20.29 -10.68 -20.71
N ALA A 520 20.78 -11.91 -20.65
CA ALA A 520 20.33 -13.01 -21.52
C ALA A 520 20.37 -14.38 -20.78
N PRO A 521 19.42 -15.30 -21.06
CA PRO A 521 18.25 -15.11 -21.93
C PRO A 521 17.22 -14.16 -21.33
N ALA A 522 16.31 -13.65 -22.16
CA ALA A 522 15.26 -12.72 -21.73
C ALA A 522 13.90 -13.17 -22.23
N THR A 523 12.87 -12.99 -21.38
CA THR A 523 11.45 -13.22 -21.71
C THR A 523 10.65 -11.99 -21.32
N GLN A 524 9.90 -11.42 -22.27
CA GLN A 524 9.00 -10.30 -21.99
C GLN A 524 7.70 -10.80 -21.35
N VAL A 525 7.30 -10.18 -20.23
CA VAL A 525 6.11 -10.51 -19.45
C VAL A 525 5.08 -9.39 -19.41
N LEU A 526 5.50 -8.16 -19.66
CA LEU A 526 4.63 -6.99 -19.82
C LEU A 526 5.10 -6.21 -21.06
N SER A 527 4.15 -5.82 -21.94
CA SER A 527 4.46 -5.12 -23.18
C SER A 527 3.55 -3.93 -23.42
N SER A 528 3.96 -2.75 -22.92
CA SER A 528 3.26 -1.47 -23.06
C SER A 528 4.18 -0.43 -23.71
N GLY A 529 4.63 -0.69 -24.93
CA GLY A 529 5.50 0.24 -25.66
C GLY A 529 6.99 0.14 -25.35
N ALA A 530 7.44 -0.91 -24.64
CA ALA A 530 8.86 -1.21 -24.50
C ALA A 530 9.20 -2.57 -25.10
N SER A 531 10.42 -2.70 -25.63
CA SER A 531 10.96 -3.95 -26.18
C SER A 531 12.43 -4.09 -25.83
N LEU A 532 12.91 -5.32 -25.64
CA LEU A 532 14.31 -5.61 -25.31
C LEU A 532 14.99 -6.30 -26.51
N SER A 533 16.15 -5.76 -26.92
CA SER A 533 17.01 -6.36 -27.93
C SER A 533 18.45 -6.38 -27.45
N GLY A 534 19.00 -7.59 -27.24
CA GLY A 534 20.29 -7.73 -26.57
C GLY A 534 20.21 -7.22 -25.13
N SER A 535 20.99 -6.19 -24.79
CA SER A 535 20.94 -5.51 -23.49
C SER A 535 20.15 -4.20 -23.53
N VAL A 536 19.66 -3.76 -24.69
CA VAL A 536 19.04 -2.44 -24.84
C VAL A 536 17.52 -2.55 -24.81
N ILE A 537 16.89 -1.85 -23.85
CA ILE A 537 15.45 -1.59 -23.85
C ILE A 537 15.20 -0.36 -24.72
N SER A 538 14.29 -0.46 -25.66
CA SER A 538 13.77 0.65 -26.46
C SER A 538 12.34 0.93 -26.05
N PHE A 539 12.03 2.19 -25.78
CA PHE A 539 10.74 2.67 -25.34
C PHE A 539 10.12 3.58 -26.40
N THR A 540 8.83 3.43 -26.64
CA THR A 540 8.01 4.48 -27.24
C THR A 540 7.80 5.62 -26.23
N SER A 541 7.18 6.73 -26.68
CA SER A 541 6.63 7.75 -25.77
C SER A 541 5.82 7.08 -24.67
N VAL A 542 6.11 7.39 -23.41
CA VAL A 542 5.48 6.81 -22.19
C VAL A 542 5.36 5.27 -22.23
N GLY A 543 6.34 4.62 -22.84
CA GLY A 543 6.39 3.17 -22.97
C GLY A 543 6.85 2.48 -21.69
N SER A 544 6.28 1.31 -21.40
CA SER A 544 6.67 0.47 -20.25
C SER A 544 6.84 -0.99 -20.67
N GLY A 545 7.64 -1.74 -19.93
CA GLY A 545 7.81 -3.17 -20.16
C GLY A 545 8.32 -3.93 -18.95
N GLY A 546 7.98 -5.22 -18.91
CA GLY A 546 8.48 -6.17 -17.93
C GLY A 546 9.25 -7.30 -18.59
N PHE A 547 10.43 -7.64 -18.08
CA PHE A 547 11.30 -8.65 -18.64
C PHE A 547 11.87 -9.54 -17.53
N ILE A 548 11.90 -10.85 -17.76
CA ILE A 548 12.62 -11.79 -16.90
C ILE A 548 13.94 -12.14 -17.59
N LEU A 549 15.04 -11.91 -16.90
CA LEU A 549 16.40 -12.12 -17.34
C LEU A 549 17.06 -13.26 -16.55
N GLY A 550 17.93 -14.05 -17.19
CA GLY A 550 18.75 -15.11 -16.53
C GLY A 550 18.36 -16.54 -16.85
#